data_03587f979c7f41fd8552fdc4bdbe6bd8
#
_entry.id   03587f979c7f41fd8552fdc4bdbe6bd8
#
_cell.length_a   1.000
_cell.length_b   1.000
_cell.length_c   1.000
_cell.angle_alpha   90.00
_cell.angle_beta   90.00
_cell.angle_gamma   90.00
#
_symmetry.space_group_name_H-M   'P 1'
#
loop_
_entity.id
_entity.type
_entity.pdbx_description
1 polymer ?
#
loop_
_entity_poly.entity_id
_entity_poly.type
_entity_poly.pdbx_seq_one_letter_code
_entity_poly.pdbx_strand_id
1 'polypeptide(L)'
;MIYILLMIGLLGYACSVDKDNALPTVRPEAKGTWVDTRGEEPVTYHWVRYGKLDWMCENMKLETAPGTCFPQEITDDILQQYGYLYDFETAKTLAVDEWRLPTDEDWKALEQSLGMAAKEANAEEWRGDQVGTLMMQDSTGSGLNLGCAGYYYTTGGSGVRNTGIDGIYWSATLDSQSQGYAWTRMVIYNRSDVRRFSMLTKKGLSVRLVRDAK
;
A
#
# COMPACT_ATOMS: atom_id res chain seq x y z
N MET A 1 64.29 -40.52 -10.05
CA MET A 1 63.72 -39.24 -9.58
C MET A 1 62.39 -39.08 -10.28
N ILE A 2 61.29 -39.46 -9.59
CA ILE A 2 59.94 -39.49 -10.17
C ILE A 2 59.18 -38.27 -9.55
N TYR A 3 58.78 -37.32 -10.41
CA TYR A 3 57.96 -36.20 -10.02
C TYR A 3 56.48 -36.62 -10.06
N ILE A 4 55.84 -36.64 -8.88
CA ILE A 4 54.39 -36.79 -8.76
C ILE A 4 53.76 -35.42 -8.85
N LEU A 5 52.99 -35.17 -9.92
CA LEU A 5 52.17 -33.95 -10.09
C LEU A 5 50.88 -34.11 -9.29
N LEU A 6 50.73 -33.32 -8.24
CA LEU A 6 49.48 -33.26 -7.46
C LEU A 6 48.52 -32.31 -8.19
N MET A 7 47.45 -32.84 -8.77
CA MET A 7 46.34 -32.08 -9.32
C MET A 7 45.40 -31.73 -8.17
N ILE A 8 45.38 -30.46 -7.75
CA ILE A 8 44.42 -29.92 -6.79
C ILE A 8 43.14 -29.56 -7.58
N GLY A 9 42.12 -30.40 -7.44
CA GLY A 9 40.80 -30.12 -7.96
C GLY A 9 40.15 -29.00 -7.17
N LEU A 10 39.96 -27.83 -7.78
CA LEU A 10 39.07 -26.77 -7.27
C LEU A 10 37.62 -27.25 -7.39
N LEU A 11 37.05 -27.72 -6.29
CA LEU A 11 35.60 -27.85 -6.14
C LEU A 11 35.00 -26.46 -6.10
N GLY A 12 34.48 -26.00 -7.23
CA GLY A 12 33.63 -24.81 -7.27
C GLY A 12 32.35 -25.08 -6.49
N TYR A 13 32.24 -24.47 -5.33
CA TYR A 13 30.95 -24.33 -4.66
C TYR A 13 30.08 -23.40 -5.54
N ALA A 14 29.23 -24.01 -6.36
CA ALA A 14 28.09 -23.28 -6.93
C ALA A 14 27.16 -22.93 -5.77
N CYS A 15 27.13 -21.66 -5.41
CA CYS A 15 26.10 -21.13 -4.53
C CYS A 15 24.78 -21.31 -5.28
N SER A 16 24.00 -22.32 -4.93
CA SER A 16 22.61 -22.42 -5.36
C SER A 16 21.89 -21.25 -4.71
N VAL A 17 21.58 -20.24 -5.49
CA VAL A 17 20.60 -19.23 -5.09
C VAL A 17 19.30 -19.99 -4.87
N ASP A 18 18.84 -20.06 -3.62
CA ASP A 18 17.56 -20.67 -3.27
C ASP A 18 16.47 -20.00 -4.10
N LYS A 19 15.97 -20.73 -5.10
CA LYS A 19 14.86 -20.27 -5.96
C LYS A 19 13.55 -20.12 -5.18
N ASP A 20 13.49 -20.64 -3.96
CA ASP A 20 12.29 -20.65 -3.12
C ASP A 20 11.98 -19.31 -2.45
N ASN A 21 12.90 -18.32 -2.47
CA ASN A 21 12.73 -16.99 -1.90
C ASN A 21 12.66 -15.85 -2.94
N ALA A 22 12.59 -16.16 -4.22
CA ALA A 22 12.43 -15.11 -5.23
C ALA A 22 11.01 -14.54 -5.16
N LEU A 23 10.90 -13.20 -5.10
CA LEU A 23 9.61 -12.51 -5.19
C LEU A 23 8.86 -12.96 -6.45
N PRO A 24 7.58 -13.35 -6.35
CA PRO A 24 6.79 -13.67 -7.52
C PRO A 24 6.72 -12.47 -8.45
N THR A 25 6.85 -12.71 -9.75
CA THR A 25 6.68 -11.67 -10.75
C THR A 25 5.20 -11.43 -10.96
N VAL A 26 4.68 -10.38 -10.34
CA VAL A 26 3.29 -9.94 -10.52
C VAL A 26 3.27 -8.70 -11.40
N ARG A 27 2.39 -8.68 -12.39
CA ARG A 27 2.22 -7.55 -13.32
C ARG A 27 0.76 -7.17 -13.40
N PRO A 28 0.43 -5.87 -13.50
CA PRO A 28 -0.95 -5.44 -13.70
C PRO A 28 -1.47 -5.84 -15.08
N GLU A 29 -2.76 -6.14 -15.15
CA GLU A 29 -3.47 -6.51 -16.39
C GLU A 29 -3.65 -5.31 -17.34
N ALA A 30 -3.78 -4.11 -16.79
CA ALA A 30 -3.87 -2.84 -17.50
C ALA A 30 -3.34 -1.70 -16.64
N LYS A 31 -3.08 -0.56 -17.26
CA LYS A 31 -2.67 0.67 -16.58
C LYS A 31 -3.15 1.90 -17.37
N GLY A 32 -3.23 3.03 -16.68
CA GLY A 32 -3.61 4.30 -17.31
C GLY A 32 -3.48 5.46 -16.34
N THR A 33 -4.15 6.55 -16.68
CA THR A 33 -4.15 7.78 -15.87
C THR A 33 -5.57 8.28 -15.67
N TRP A 34 -5.76 9.07 -14.62
CA TRP A 34 -6.95 9.86 -14.35
C TRP A 34 -6.53 11.21 -13.81
N VAL A 35 -7.24 12.28 -14.17
CA VAL A 35 -6.93 13.65 -13.72
C VAL A 35 -8.01 14.13 -12.78
N ASP A 36 -7.62 14.46 -11.56
CA ASP A 36 -8.46 15.11 -10.56
C ASP A 36 -8.38 16.63 -10.74
N THR A 37 -9.49 17.27 -11.03
CA THR A 37 -9.61 18.72 -11.23
C THR A 37 -10.30 19.44 -10.07
N ARG A 38 -10.48 18.80 -8.94
CA ARG A 38 -11.20 19.38 -7.78
C ARG A 38 -10.32 20.31 -6.93
N GLY A 39 -9.00 20.20 -7.00
CA GLY A 39 -8.04 21.07 -6.32
C GLY A 39 -7.81 22.39 -7.08
N GLU A 40 -6.96 23.25 -6.51
CA GLU A 40 -6.54 24.50 -7.20
C GLU A 40 -5.81 24.20 -8.51
N GLU A 41 -4.98 23.16 -8.52
CA GLU A 41 -4.29 22.68 -9.72
C GLU A 41 -4.70 21.23 -10.01
N PRO A 42 -4.83 20.85 -11.32
CA PRO A 42 -5.13 19.48 -11.69
C PRO A 42 -4.02 18.51 -11.27
N VAL A 43 -4.41 17.39 -10.67
CA VAL A 43 -3.50 16.32 -10.24
C VAL A 43 -3.71 15.08 -11.09
N THR A 44 -2.66 14.60 -11.74
CA THR A 44 -2.70 13.33 -12.48
C THR A 44 -2.34 12.17 -11.56
N TYR A 45 -3.23 11.17 -11.50
CA TYR A 45 -3.02 9.91 -10.83
C TYR A 45 -2.85 8.79 -11.87
N HIS A 46 -1.89 7.91 -11.64
CA HIS A 46 -1.76 6.66 -12.38
C HIS A 46 -2.64 5.59 -11.73
N TRP A 47 -3.03 4.60 -12.51
CA TRP A 47 -3.74 3.44 -11.99
C TRP A 47 -3.26 2.16 -12.67
N VAL A 48 -3.42 1.05 -11.93
CA VAL A 48 -3.12 -0.31 -12.39
C VAL A 48 -4.31 -1.22 -12.12
N ARG A 49 -4.53 -2.21 -13.01
CA ARG A 49 -5.63 -3.17 -12.89
C ARG A 49 -5.18 -4.47 -12.29
N TYR A 50 -5.95 -4.91 -11.29
CA TYR A 50 -5.86 -6.24 -10.70
C TYR A 50 -7.27 -6.82 -10.57
N GLY A 51 -7.54 -7.91 -11.29
CA GLY A 51 -8.84 -8.53 -11.34
C GLY A 51 -9.93 -7.57 -11.82
N LYS A 52 -10.92 -7.31 -11.00
CA LYS A 52 -12.08 -6.48 -11.34
C LYS A 52 -11.92 -4.99 -10.99
N LEU A 53 -10.77 -4.57 -10.52
CA LEU A 53 -10.57 -3.21 -10.02
C LEU A 53 -9.34 -2.53 -10.62
N ASP A 54 -9.50 -1.25 -10.96
CA ASP A 54 -8.42 -0.31 -11.20
C ASP A 54 -8.06 0.35 -9.86
N TRP A 55 -6.78 0.30 -9.47
CA TRP A 55 -6.23 0.85 -8.23
C TRP A 55 -5.35 2.06 -8.52
N MET A 56 -5.56 3.18 -7.86
CA MET A 56 -4.61 4.31 -7.94
C MET A 56 -3.23 3.90 -7.43
N CYS A 57 -2.18 4.42 -8.08
CA CYS A 57 -0.78 4.17 -7.72
C CYS A 57 -0.22 5.23 -6.75
N GLU A 58 -0.88 6.37 -6.63
CA GLU A 58 -0.53 7.43 -5.69
C GLU A 58 -1.61 7.58 -4.61
N ASN A 59 -1.21 8.05 -3.43
CA ASN A 59 -2.14 8.46 -2.39
C ASN A 59 -2.86 9.73 -2.80
N MET A 60 -4.09 9.93 -2.33
CA MET A 60 -4.87 11.13 -2.58
C MET A 60 -4.12 12.39 -2.09
N LYS A 61 -4.16 13.44 -2.94
CA LYS A 61 -3.50 14.73 -2.73
C LYS A 61 -4.48 15.90 -2.71
N LEU A 62 -5.78 15.61 -2.61
CA LEU A 62 -6.80 16.66 -2.56
C LEU A 62 -6.80 17.31 -1.18
N GLU A 63 -6.49 18.60 -1.12
CA GLU A 63 -6.65 19.37 0.08
C GLU A 63 -8.13 19.51 0.42
N THR A 64 -8.49 19.26 1.67
CA THR A 64 -9.85 19.34 2.19
C THR A 64 -9.94 20.39 3.28
N ALA A 65 -11.13 20.63 3.84
CA ALA A 65 -11.32 21.63 4.87
C ALA A 65 -10.34 21.46 6.06
N PRO A 66 -9.91 22.57 6.72
CA PRO A 66 -8.99 22.52 7.84
C PRO A 66 -9.42 21.54 8.93
N GLY A 67 -8.48 20.74 9.43
CA GLY A 67 -8.70 19.74 10.48
C GLY A 67 -9.04 18.34 9.97
N THR A 68 -9.18 18.14 8.66
CA THR A 68 -9.55 16.85 8.06
C THR A 68 -8.42 16.22 7.27
N CYS A 69 -7.33 16.96 7.06
CA CYS A 69 -6.20 16.57 6.24
C CYS A 69 -4.91 17.07 6.90
N PHE A 70 -3.92 16.26 6.98
CA PHE A 70 -2.69 16.57 7.73
C PHE A 70 -1.42 16.18 6.99
N PRO A 71 -0.39 16.92 7.08
CA PRO A 71 0.52 17.10 8.20
C PRO A 71 0.81 18.58 8.52
N GLN A 72 1.40 18.83 9.70
CA GLN A 72 1.73 20.17 10.17
C GLN A 72 2.91 20.83 9.43
N GLU A 73 3.71 20.06 8.71
CA GLU A 73 4.83 20.54 7.91
C GLU A 73 4.85 19.75 6.59
N ILE A 74 3.99 20.14 5.65
CA ILE A 74 4.08 19.63 4.27
C ILE A 74 5.05 20.51 3.50
N THR A 75 6.15 19.92 3.02
CA THR A 75 6.85 20.42 1.85
C THR A 75 6.21 19.82 0.60
N ASP A 76 6.33 20.50 -0.53
CA ASP A 76 5.84 20.00 -1.82
C ASP A 76 6.36 18.58 -2.11
N ASP A 77 7.62 18.30 -1.78
CA ASP A 77 8.23 16.97 -1.96
C ASP A 77 7.53 15.88 -1.14
N ILE A 78 7.20 16.15 0.13
CA ILE A 78 6.49 15.22 1.01
C ILE A 78 5.07 15.00 0.50
N LEU A 79 4.38 16.04 0.09
CA LEU A 79 3.05 15.95 -0.48
C LEU A 79 3.06 15.14 -1.80
N GLN A 80 4.02 15.38 -2.68
CA GLN A 80 4.15 14.64 -3.92
C GLN A 80 4.43 13.14 -3.66
N GLN A 81 5.24 12.83 -2.68
CA GLN A 81 5.63 11.46 -2.36
C GLN A 81 4.54 10.70 -1.61
N TYR A 82 3.90 11.30 -0.62
CA TYR A 82 3.06 10.59 0.35
C TYR A 82 1.57 10.98 0.31
N GLY A 83 1.20 12.09 -0.34
CA GLY A 83 -0.16 12.61 -0.30
C GLY A 83 -0.57 13.10 1.08
N TYR A 84 -1.86 13.37 1.24
CA TYR A 84 -2.45 13.76 2.52
C TYR A 84 -2.90 12.54 3.33
N LEU A 85 -3.04 12.75 4.65
CA LEU A 85 -3.63 11.79 5.59
C LEU A 85 -5.04 12.31 5.97
N TYR A 86 -6.05 11.49 5.86
CA TYR A 86 -7.45 11.87 6.08
C TYR A 86 -8.07 11.07 7.19
N ASP A 87 -8.96 11.67 7.99
CA ASP A 87 -9.83 10.90 8.85
C ASP A 87 -10.85 10.08 8.02
N PHE A 88 -11.50 9.14 8.66
CA PHE A 88 -12.37 8.19 7.95
C PHE A 88 -13.57 8.86 7.26
N GLU A 89 -14.19 9.85 7.91
CA GLU A 89 -15.34 10.56 7.33
C GLU A 89 -14.92 11.36 6.11
N THR A 90 -13.81 12.08 6.21
CA THR A 90 -13.24 12.80 5.06
C THR A 90 -12.82 11.84 3.95
N ALA A 91 -12.17 10.73 4.29
CA ALA A 91 -11.75 9.72 3.30
C ALA A 91 -12.93 9.22 2.43
N LYS A 92 -14.11 9.06 3.00
CA LYS A 92 -15.32 8.68 2.24
C LYS A 92 -15.79 9.77 1.26
N THR A 93 -15.58 11.03 1.59
CA THR A 93 -15.99 12.16 0.72
C THR A 93 -15.05 12.37 -0.46
N LEU A 94 -13.88 11.70 -0.48
CA LEU A 94 -12.96 11.79 -1.60
C LEU A 94 -13.42 11.02 -2.85
N ALA A 95 -14.48 10.23 -2.74
CA ALA A 95 -15.11 9.57 -3.88
C ALA A 95 -15.51 10.58 -4.96
N VAL A 96 -15.24 10.26 -6.22
CA VAL A 96 -15.52 11.13 -7.37
C VAL A 96 -15.67 10.29 -8.64
N ASP A 97 -16.63 10.64 -9.48
CA ASP A 97 -16.98 9.87 -10.67
C ASP A 97 -17.22 8.39 -10.31
N GLU A 98 -16.41 7.49 -10.86
CA GLU A 98 -16.45 6.05 -10.57
C GLU A 98 -15.43 5.63 -9.50
N TRP A 99 -14.58 6.57 -9.03
CA TRP A 99 -13.56 6.31 -8.02
C TRP A 99 -14.15 6.38 -6.61
N ARG A 100 -13.87 5.40 -5.80
CA ARG A 100 -14.37 5.24 -4.43
C ARG A 100 -13.29 4.73 -3.48
N LEU A 101 -13.50 4.90 -2.19
CA LEU A 101 -12.69 4.26 -1.17
C LEU A 101 -12.85 2.73 -1.27
N PRO A 102 -11.77 1.93 -1.29
CA PRO A 102 -11.86 0.48 -1.35
C PRO A 102 -12.51 -0.09 -0.08
N THR A 103 -13.35 -1.09 -0.22
CA THR A 103 -13.86 -1.88 0.91
C THR A 103 -12.79 -2.84 1.44
N ASP A 104 -13.03 -3.46 2.59
CA ASP A 104 -12.17 -4.53 3.11
C ASP A 104 -12.11 -5.73 2.15
N GLU A 105 -13.21 -6.03 1.45
CA GLU A 105 -13.26 -7.09 0.44
C GLU A 105 -12.45 -6.74 -0.82
N ASP A 106 -12.44 -5.47 -1.24
CA ASP A 106 -11.58 -5.02 -2.34
C ASP A 106 -10.09 -5.23 -2.02
N TRP A 107 -9.68 -4.85 -0.80
CA TRP A 107 -8.32 -5.11 -0.33
C TRP A 107 -7.97 -6.59 -0.32
N LYS A 108 -8.87 -7.45 0.18
CA LYS A 108 -8.67 -8.91 0.16
C LYS A 108 -8.56 -9.45 -1.26
N ALA A 109 -9.37 -8.95 -2.19
CA ALA A 109 -9.30 -9.33 -3.60
C ALA A 109 -7.95 -8.94 -4.23
N LEU A 110 -7.45 -7.74 -3.92
CA LEU A 110 -6.11 -7.32 -4.33
C LEU A 110 -5.03 -8.26 -3.76
N GLU A 111 -5.05 -8.51 -2.45
CA GLU A 111 -4.11 -9.39 -1.76
C GLU A 111 -4.08 -10.80 -2.39
N GLN A 112 -5.25 -11.34 -2.77
CA GLN A 112 -5.34 -12.62 -3.47
C GLN A 112 -4.78 -12.55 -4.90
N SER A 113 -5.00 -11.44 -5.61
CA SER A 113 -4.37 -11.22 -6.93
C SER A 113 -2.85 -11.14 -6.86
N LEU A 114 -2.30 -10.77 -5.71
CA LEU A 114 -0.86 -10.76 -5.42
C LEU A 114 -0.34 -12.11 -4.88
N GLY A 115 -1.19 -13.13 -4.76
CA GLY A 115 -0.80 -14.49 -4.40
C GLY A 115 -1.22 -14.95 -2.99
N MET A 116 -1.88 -14.12 -2.19
CA MET A 116 -2.37 -14.52 -0.86
C MET A 116 -3.52 -15.52 -0.97
N ALA A 117 -3.50 -16.58 -0.17
CA ALA A 117 -4.62 -17.52 -0.12
C ALA A 117 -5.89 -16.87 0.47
N ALA A 118 -7.07 -17.22 -0.06
CA ALA A 118 -8.36 -16.64 0.38
C ALA A 118 -8.61 -16.80 1.89
N LYS A 119 -8.23 -17.94 2.48
CA LYS A 119 -8.34 -18.17 3.93
C LYS A 119 -7.44 -17.20 4.71
N GLU A 120 -6.24 -16.95 4.20
CA GLU A 120 -5.26 -16.07 4.82
C GLU A 120 -5.69 -14.59 4.70
N ALA A 121 -6.24 -14.17 3.55
CA ALA A 121 -6.75 -12.82 3.34
C ALA A 121 -7.84 -12.43 4.36
N ASN A 122 -8.60 -13.40 4.89
CA ASN A 122 -9.60 -13.17 5.93
C ASN A 122 -9.03 -13.09 7.36
N ALA A 123 -7.79 -13.50 7.57
CA ALA A 123 -7.14 -13.39 8.88
C ALA A 123 -6.87 -11.93 9.25
N GLU A 124 -6.74 -11.70 10.54
CA GLU A 124 -6.30 -10.42 11.09
C GLU A 124 -4.78 -10.44 11.34
N GLU A 125 -4.24 -9.28 11.68
CA GLU A 125 -2.83 -9.06 11.95
C GLU A 125 -1.95 -9.29 10.71
N TRP A 126 -0.68 -9.65 10.92
CA TRP A 126 0.32 -9.82 9.85
C TRP A 126 0.10 -11.11 9.08
N ARG A 127 0.01 -11.01 7.75
CA ARG A 127 -0.22 -12.15 6.86
C ARG A 127 0.22 -11.86 5.43
N GLY A 128 0.30 -12.91 4.62
CA GLY A 128 0.67 -12.83 3.20
C GLY A 128 2.15 -12.61 3.01
N ASP A 129 2.96 -13.64 3.21
CA ASP A 129 4.39 -13.54 2.92
C ASP A 129 4.63 -12.94 1.53
N GLN A 130 5.53 -11.94 1.47
CA GLN A 130 5.89 -11.15 0.28
C GLN A 130 4.78 -10.22 -0.28
N VAL A 131 3.51 -10.34 0.14
CA VAL A 131 2.42 -9.49 -0.40
C VAL A 131 2.62 -8.02 -0.06
N GLY A 132 3.09 -7.70 1.15
CA GLY A 132 3.45 -6.33 1.53
C GLY A 132 4.56 -5.75 0.64
N THR A 133 5.59 -6.54 0.35
CA THR A 133 6.65 -6.12 -0.59
C THR A 133 6.08 -5.86 -1.99
N LEU A 134 5.22 -6.76 -2.49
CA LEU A 134 4.57 -6.57 -3.80
C LEU A 134 3.71 -5.31 -3.82
N MET A 135 2.96 -5.01 -2.76
CA MET A 135 2.16 -3.79 -2.66
C MET A 135 3.01 -2.50 -2.69
N MET A 136 4.24 -2.55 -2.20
CA MET A 136 5.15 -1.40 -2.20
C MET A 136 5.94 -1.22 -3.49
N GLN A 137 5.93 -2.20 -4.41
CA GLN A 137 6.64 -2.09 -5.69
C GLN A 137 6.07 -1.02 -6.61
N ASP A 138 6.96 -0.29 -7.24
CA ASP A 138 6.67 0.71 -8.27
C ASP A 138 6.32 0.10 -9.64
N SER A 139 6.32 0.91 -10.68
CA SER A 139 6.01 0.52 -12.06
C SER A 139 6.92 -0.56 -12.66
N THR A 140 8.05 -0.86 -12.03
CA THR A 140 8.95 -1.96 -12.44
C THR A 140 8.48 -3.31 -11.90
N GLY A 141 7.61 -3.32 -10.89
CA GLY A 141 6.98 -4.47 -10.27
C GLY A 141 5.47 -4.47 -10.42
N SER A 142 4.75 -4.54 -9.31
CA SER A 142 3.27 -4.54 -9.28
C SER A 142 2.66 -3.21 -9.72
N GLY A 143 3.38 -2.11 -9.60
CA GLY A 143 2.89 -0.77 -9.91
C GLY A 143 1.99 -0.15 -8.84
N LEU A 144 1.72 -0.86 -7.75
CA LEU A 144 0.83 -0.36 -6.70
C LEU A 144 1.47 0.76 -5.87
N ASN A 145 2.79 0.71 -5.67
CA ASN A 145 3.59 1.78 -5.07
C ASN A 145 3.00 2.31 -3.74
N LEU A 146 2.57 1.41 -2.82
CA LEU A 146 2.12 1.84 -1.51
C LEU A 146 3.28 2.42 -0.71
N GLY A 147 3.20 3.71 -0.38
CA GLY A 147 4.24 4.44 0.34
C GLY A 147 4.05 4.40 1.86
N CYS A 148 5.12 4.65 2.59
CA CYS A 148 5.13 4.74 4.05
C CYS A 148 4.90 6.20 4.51
N ALA A 149 3.67 6.69 4.37
CA ALA A 149 3.29 8.06 4.75
C ALA A 149 3.16 8.28 6.27
N GLY A 150 3.19 7.20 7.05
CA GLY A 150 2.87 7.24 8.47
C GLY A 150 1.36 7.38 8.72
N TYR A 151 1.02 7.94 9.88
CA TYR A 151 -0.36 8.24 10.27
C TYR A 151 -0.43 9.48 11.15
N TYR A 152 -1.57 10.16 11.15
CA TYR A 152 -1.80 11.31 12.03
C TYR A 152 -2.49 10.90 13.34
N TYR A 153 -1.92 11.37 14.43
CA TYR A 153 -2.42 11.09 15.78
C TYR A 153 -3.14 12.30 16.36
N THR A 154 -4.38 12.11 16.86
CA THR A 154 -5.24 13.19 17.32
C THR A 154 -5.30 13.38 18.84
N THR A 155 -4.68 12.48 19.63
CA THR A 155 -4.75 12.49 21.10
C THR A 155 -3.36 12.43 21.71
N GLY A 156 -3.10 13.20 22.75
CA GLY A 156 -1.82 13.13 23.50
C GLY A 156 -0.62 13.80 22.80
N GLY A 157 -0.85 14.82 22.00
CA GLY A 157 0.14 15.51 21.15
C GLY A 157 -0.11 15.21 19.68
N SER A 158 -0.89 16.08 19.02
CA SER A 158 -1.22 15.95 17.60
C SER A 158 0.02 15.98 16.71
N GLY A 159 0.04 15.21 15.64
CA GLY A 159 1.11 15.21 14.65
C GLY A 159 1.22 13.90 13.89
N VAL A 160 2.00 13.95 12.79
CA VAL A 160 2.33 12.77 11.99
C VAL A 160 3.35 11.92 12.72
N ARG A 161 3.19 10.60 12.63
CA ARG A 161 4.10 9.59 13.20
C ARG A 161 4.52 8.63 12.10
N ASN A 162 5.73 8.12 12.23
CA ASN A 162 6.27 7.01 11.44
C ASN A 162 6.37 7.26 9.93
N THR A 163 6.44 8.52 9.47
CA THR A 163 6.73 8.83 8.06
C THR A 163 8.03 8.15 7.63
N GLY A 164 8.02 7.46 6.50
CA GLY A 164 9.14 6.67 6.00
C GLY A 164 9.25 5.27 6.63
N ILE A 165 8.43 4.94 7.65
CA ILE A 165 8.47 3.66 8.36
C ILE A 165 7.27 2.79 8.00
N ASP A 166 6.05 3.28 8.23
CA ASP A 166 4.83 2.55 7.90
C ASP A 166 3.89 3.37 7.00
N GLY A 167 3.06 2.67 6.25
CA GLY A 167 1.96 3.22 5.47
C GLY A 167 0.67 2.54 5.88
N ILE A 168 -0.31 3.32 6.37
CA ILE A 168 -1.59 2.81 6.81
C ILE A 168 -2.69 3.38 5.92
N TYR A 169 -3.55 2.51 5.41
CA TYR A 169 -4.53 2.81 4.39
C TYR A 169 -5.94 2.47 4.85
N TRP A 170 -6.89 3.41 4.68
CA TRP A 170 -8.29 3.16 4.97
C TRP A 170 -8.91 2.12 4.03
N SER A 171 -9.83 1.32 4.58
CA SER A 171 -10.93 0.73 3.82
C SER A 171 -12.23 1.47 4.14
N ALA A 172 -13.25 1.37 3.28
CA ALA A 172 -14.58 1.93 3.53
C ALA A 172 -15.41 1.14 4.55
N THR A 173 -14.90 -0.01 5.03
CA THR A 173 -15.63 -0.96 5.87
C THR A 173 -15.40 -0.67 7.35
N LEU A 174 -16.47 -0.38 8.08
CA LEU A 174 -16.41 -0.28 9.54
C LEU A 174 -16.14 -1.65 10.17
N ASP A 175 -15.44 -1.65 11.30
CA ASP A 175 -15.32 -2.83 12.13
C ASP A 175 -16.60 -3.04 12.94
N SER A 176 -17.35 -4.10 12.64
CA SER A 176 -18.61 -4.41 13.32
C SER A 176 -18.43 -4.84 14.78
N GLN A 177 -17.22 -5.21 15.19
CA GLN A 177 -16.91 -5.65 16.55
C GLN A 177 -16.41 -4.50 17.44
N SER A 178 -15.97 -3.38 16.83
CA SER A 178 -15.34 -2.25 17.53
C SER A 178 -15.98 -0.93 17.09
N GLN A 179 -16.88 -0.40 17.90
CA GLN A 179 -17.54 0.87 17.59
C GLN A 179 -16.53 2.02 17.40
N GLY A 180 -16.65 2.76 16.29
CA GLY A 180 -15.76 3.87 15.96
C GLY A 180 -14.43 3.45 15.33
N TYR A 181 -14.33 2.19 14.88
CA TYR A 181 -13.19 1.66 14.16
C TYR A 181 -13.56 1.28 12.72
N ALA A 182 -12.59 1.34 11.82
CA ALA A 182 -12.70 0.88 10.45
C ALA A 182 -11.50 0.00 10.09
N TRP A 183 -11.69 -0.95 9.19
CA TRP A 183 -10.63 -1.82 8.72
C TRP A 183 -9.58 -1.05 7.93
N THR A 184 -8.34 -1.46 8.09
CA THR A 184 -7.17 -0.84 7.45
C THR A 184 -6.21 -1.88 6.89
N ARG A 185 -5.27 -1.40 6.07
CA ARG A 185 -4.06 -2.13 5.68
C ARG A 185 -2.83 -1.36 6.10
N MET A 186 -1.82 -2.08 6.58
CA MET A 186 -0.53 -1.50 6.95
C MET A 186 0.60 -2.25 6.28
N VAL A 187 1.49 -1.51 5.63
CA VAL A 187 2.78 -1.97 5.14
C VAL A 187 3.90 -1.29 5.92
N ILE A 188 5.04 -1.94 6.07
CA ILE A 188 6.23 -1.39 6.72
C ILE A 188 7.43 -1.59 5.79
N TYR A 189 8.30 -0.58 5.66
CA TYR A 189 9.39 -0.54 4.70
C TYR A 189 10.33 -1.76 4.74
N ASN A 190 10.45 -2.43 5.89
CA ASN A 190 11.33 -3.58 6.11
C ASN A 190 10.57 -4.89 6.40
N ARG A 191 9.28 -4.98 6.04
CA ARG A 191 8.49 -6.22 6.19
C ARG A 191 7.95 -6.66 4.84
N SER A 192 7.88 -7.97 4.66
CA SER A 192 7.35 -8.57 3.43
C SER A 192 5.84 -8.83 3.46
N ASP A 193 5.25 -8.93 4.65
CA ASP A 193 3.84 -9.18 4.88
C ASP A 193 3.03 -7.88 5.00
N VAL A 194 1.71 -7.99 4.98
CA VAL A 194 0.76 -6.89 5.16
C VAL A 194 -0.12 -7.14 6.38
N ARG A 195 -0.41 -6.10 7.15
CA ARG A 195 -1.27 -6.19 8.33
C ARG A 195 -2.69 -5.76 7.98
N ARG A 196 -3.67 -6.58 8.38
CA ARG A 196 -5.10 -6.24 8.41
C ARG A 196 -5.55 -6.06 9.84
N PHE A 197 -5.99 -4.88 10.21
CA PHE A 197 -6.46 -4.54 11.56
C PHE A 197 -7.41 -3.35 11.48
N SER A 198 -8.16 -3.11 12.53
CA SER A 198 -9.03 -1.93 12.60
C SER A 198 -8.37 -0.77 13.36
N MET A 199 -8.71 0.45 12.99
CA MET A 199 -8.17 1.67 13.57
C MET A 199 -9.29 2.69 13.85
N LEU A 200 -9.10 3.52 14.89
CA LEU A 200 -10.03 4.59 15.25
C LEU A 200 -10.27 5.52 14.06
N THR A 201 -11.53 5.76 13.71
CA THR A 201 -11.97 6.57 12.57
C THR A 201 -11.52 8.03 12.62
N LYS A 202 -11.10 8.51 13.79
CA LYS A 202 -10.57 9.85 14.01
C LYS A 202 -9.06 10.01 13.72
N LYS A 203 -8.37 8.94 13.33
CA LYS A 203 -6.98 9.00 12.90
C LYS A 203 -6.89 9.49 11.46
N GLY A 204 -5.79 10.17 11.11
CA GLY A 204 -5.50 10.50 9.73
C GLY A 204 -4.66 9.40 9.08
N LEU A 205 -5.17 8.77 8.02
CA LEU A 205 -4.50 7.72 7.26
C LEU A 205 -4.49 8.02 5.77
N SER A 206 -3.63 7.32 5.03
CA SER A 206 -3.56 7.40 3.58
C SER A 206 -4.83 6.88 2.91
N VAL A 207 -5.15 7.45 1.76
CA VAL A 207 -6.28 7.04 0.92
C VAL A 207 -5.80 6.65 -0.47
N ARG A 208 -6.17 5.46 -0.91
CA ARG A 208 -6.13 4.98 -2.29
C ARG A 208 -7.54 4.79 -2.77
N LEU A 209 -7.87 5.33 -3.94
CA LEU A 209 -9.17 5.08 -4.53
C LEU A 209 -9.09 3.92 -5.52
N VAL A 210 -10.23 3.27 -5.71
CA VAL A 210 -10.46 2.21 -6.69
C VAL A 210 -11.68 2.50 -7.52
N ARG A 211 -11.77 1.90 -8.69
CA ARG A 211 -13.00 1.83 -9.48
C ARG A 211 -13.15 0.46 -10.13
N ASP A 212 -14.37 0.12 -10.51
CA ASP A 212 -14.64 -1.11 -11.25
C ASP A 212 -13.96 -1.05 -12.63
N ALA A 213 -13.32 -2.15 -13.03
CA ALA A 213 -12.69 -2.29 -14.33
C ALA A 213 -13.73 -2.26 -15.44
N LYS A 214 -13.45 -1.51 -16.52
CA LYS A 214 -14.26 -1.46 -17.73
C LYS A 214 -13.76 -2.43 -18.79
#